data_f4dfc931ca35d0baa01b8378044b322f
#
_entry.id   f4dfc931ca35d0baa01b8378044b322f
#
_cell.length_a   1.000
_cell.length_b   1.000
_cell.length_c   1.000
_cell.angle_alpha   90.00
_cell.angle_beta   90.00
_cell.angle_gamma   90.00
#
_symmetry.space_group_name_H-M   'P 1'
#
loop_
_entity.id
_entity.type
_entity.pdbx_description
1 polymer ?
#
loop_
_entity_poly.entity_id
_entity_poly.type
_entity_poly.pdbx_seq_one_letter_code
_entity_poly.pdbx_strand_id
1 'polypeptide(L)'
;QRIPGIPEKAEMPIVFFTKEVKGMLTAITGINWGDEGKGRMVDLLSQNYDIVARYQGGDNAGHTVKNERGKFILNLIPSGILRPDVVCVMGGGMVIDPEHLEKEIASLTEKGVEISPKNLKISDRATITMPFHVAQDGLEEERLSKTGAQFGSTKRGIAYSYGDKY
;
A
#
# COMPACT_ATOMS: atom_id res chain seq x y z
N GLN A 1 1.66 26.12 9.07
CA GLN A 1 1.13 26.41 7.72
C GLN A 1 0.93 25.08 7.01
N ARG A 2 -0.31 24.76 6.66
CA ARG A 2 -0.62 23.58 5.83
C ARG A 2 0.12 23.73 4.51
N ILE A 3 0.81 22.70 4.08
CA ILE A 3 1.27 22.62 2.69
C ILE A 3 0.00 22.47 1.84
N PRO A 4 -0.38 23.45 1.02
CA PRO A 4 -1.59 23.35 0.21
C PRO A 4 -1.41 22.23 -0.81
N GLY A 5 -2.32 21.24 -0.83
CA GLY A 5 -2.41 20.27 -1.88
C GLY A 5 -2.09 18.82 -1.55
N ILE A 6 -1.73 18.48 -0.32
CA ILE A 6 -1.61 17.06 0.07
C ILE A 6 -2.90 16.67 0.81
N PRO A 7 -3.77 15.84 0.23
CA PRO A 7 -4.93 15.31 0.93
C PRO A 7 -4.48 14.35 2.02
N GLU A 8 -5.01 14.52 3.21
CA GLU A 8 -4.66 13.84 4.47
C GLU A 8 -4.82 12.31 4.44
N LYS A 9 -5.49 11.76 3.46
CA LYS A 9 -5.66 10.32 3.21
C LYS A 9 -5.96 10.04 1.73
N ALA A 10 -5.04 10.32 0.85
CA ALA A 10 -5.18 9.84 -0.53
C ALA A 10 -4.82 8.34 -0.56
N GLU A 11 -5.81 7.48 -0.42
CA GLU A 11 -5.65 6.08 -0.84
C GLU A 11 -5.50 6.06 -2.36
N MET A 12 -4.41 5.47 -2.80
CA MET A 12 -3.96 5.57 -4.18
C MET A 12 -4.55 4.49 -5.07
N PRO A 13 -4.68 4.77 -6.37
CA PRO A 13 -5.31 3.85 -7.29
C PRO A 13 -4.51 2.55 -7.45
N ILE A 14 -5.22 1.46 -7.58
CA ILE A 14 -4.70 0.14 -7.91
C ILE A 14 -5.09 -0.17 -9.34
N VAL A 15 -4.16 -0.67 -10.11
CA VAL A 15 -4.28 -0.91 -11.54
C VAL A 15 -4.30 -2.41 -11.82
N PHE A 16 -5.21 -2.87 -12.69
CA PHE A 16 -5.38 -4.27 -13.05
C PHE A 16 -5.15 -4.50 -14.53
N PHE A 17 -4.66 -5.71 -14.88
CA PHE A 17 -4.51 -6.18 -16.25
C PHE A 17 -5.22 -7.53 -16.43
N THR A 18 -5.98 -7.73 -17.49
CA THR A 18 -6.82 -8.91 -17.71
C THR A 18 -6.21 -9.97 -18.62
N LYS A 19 -6.65 -11.22 -18.41
CA LYS A 19 -6.27 -12.44 -19.14
C LYS A 19 -6.96 -12.58 -20.50
N GLU A 20 -8.24 -12.25 -20.56
CA GLU A 20 -9.11 -12.62 -21.70
C GLU A 20 -9.28 -11.53 -22.75
N VAL A 21 -9.00 -10.28 -22.43
CA VAL A 21 -9.07 -9.16 -23.38
C VAL A 21 -7.70 -8.53 -23.49
N LYS A 22 -6.99 -8.76 -24.59
CA LYS A 22 -5.67 -8.16 -24.82
C LYS A 22 -5.68 -6.67 -24.54
N GLY A 23 -5.03 -6.26 -23.46
CA GLY A 23 -4.76 -4.88 -23.14
C GLY A 23 -5.83 -4.12 -22.35
N MET A 24 -6.74 -4.79 -21.61
CA MET A 24 -7.65 -4.08 -20.73
C MET A 24 -6.93 -3.68 -19.44
N LEU A 25 -6.93 -2.40 -19.15
CA LEU A 25 -6.43 -1.78 -17.94
C LEU A 25 -7.62 -1.22 -17.14
N THR A 26 -7.79 -1.66 -15.90
CA THR A 26 -8.78 -1.08 -14.97
C THR A 26 -8.06 -0.39 -13.83
N ALA A 27 -8.36 0.88 -13.60
CA ALA A 27 -7.85 1.63 -12.47
C ALA A 27 -8.96 1.82 -11.42
N ILE A 28 -8.67 1.48 -10.16
CA ILE A 28 -9.53 1.80 -9.03
C ILE A 28 -8.94 3.02 -8.33
N THR A 29 -9.69 4.10 -8.33
CA THR A 29 -9.31 5.36 -7.67
C THR A 29 -10.33 5.72 -6.60
N GLY A 30 -9.87 6.35 -5.52
CA GLY A 30 -10.75 6.99 -4.56
C GLY A 30 -11.15 8.38 -5.04
N ILE A 31 -12.41 8.72 -4.87
CA ILE A 31 -12.95 10.05 -5.18
C ILE A 31 -13.33 10.84 -3.93
N ASN A 32 -13.25 10.22 -2.77
CA ASN A 32 -13.55 10.81 -1.47
C ASN A 32 -12.30 10.87 -0.57
N TRP A 33 -12.51 11.03 0.71
CA TRP A 33 -11.49 11.27 1.72
C TRP A 33 -10.79 10.00 2.28
N GLY A 34 -10.97 8.84 1.65
CA GLY A 34 -10.51 7.55 2.13
C GLY A 34 -11.66 6.68 2.66
N ASP A 35 -11.34 5.45 3.07
CA ASP A 35 -12.28 4.47 3.63
C ASP A 35 -13.46 4.06 2.71
N GLU A 36 -13.36 4.29 1.39
CA GLU A 36 -14.37 3.90 0.40
C GLU A 36 -14.40 2.38 0.14
N GLY A 37 -13.52 1.62 0.78
CA GLY A 37 -13.46 0.18 0.61
C GLY A 37 -12.72 -0.28 -0.64
N LYS A 38 -11.79 0.52 -1.18
CA LYS A 38 -10.98 0.18 -2.36
C LYS A 38 -10.31 -1.19 -2.24
N GLY A 39 -9.72 -1.52 -1.10
CA GLY A 39 -9.09 -2.83 -0.88
C GLY A 39 -10.04 -4.01 -1.06
N ARG A 40 -11.30 -3.87 -0.65
CA ARG A 40 -12.34 -4.88 -0.87
C ARG A 40 -12.72 -4.99 -2.36
N MET A 41 -12.81 -3.85 -3.06
CA MET A 41 -13.09 -3.85 -4.49
C MET A 41 -11.94 -4.49 -5.28
N VAL A 42 -10.69 -4.21 -4.89
CA VAL A 42 -9.50 -4.86 -5.45
C VAL A 42 -9.57 -6.37 -5.27
N ASP A 43 -9.85 -6.85 -4.06
CA ASP A 43 -9.96 -8.29 -3.78
C ASP A 43 -11.07 -8.94 -4.62
N LEU A 44 -12.23 -8.30 -4.69
CA LEU A 44 -13.37 -8.81 -5.47
C LEU A 44 -13.05 -8.88 -6.97
N LEU A 45 -12.44 -7.84 -7.52
CA LEU A 45 -12.16 -7.74 -8.96
C LEU A 45 -10.94 -8.57 -9.37
N SER A 46 -9.98 -8.79 -8.46
CA SER A 46 -8.73 -9.50 -8.77
C SER A 46 -8.94 -10.92 -9.33
N GLN A 47 -10.09 -11.52 -9.08
CA GLN A 47 -10.45 -12.82 -9.67
C GLN A 47 -10.50 -12.82 -11.21
N ASN A 48 -10.69 -11.68 -11.82
CA ASN A 48 -10.82 -11.52 -13.28
C ASN A 48 -9.52 -10.98 -13.93
N TYR A 49 -8.43 -10.89 -13.16
CA TYR A 49 -7.19 -10.25 -13.63
C TYR A 49 -5.97 -11.11 -13.34
N ASP A 50 -4.99 -11.07 -14.24
CA ASP A 50 -3.70 -11.75 -14.08
C ASP A 50 -2.74 -10.98 -13.18
N ILE A 51 -2.85 -9.64 -13.20
CA ILE A 51 -1.92 -8.75 -12.54
C ILE A 51 -2.70 -7.73 -11.72
N VAL A 52 -2.29 -7.55 -10.47
CA VAL A 52 -2.75 -6.48 -9.60
C VAL A 52 -1.57 -5.61 -9.22
N ALA A 53 -1.55 -4.38 -9.68
CA ALA A 53 -0.47 -3.44 -9.41
C ALA A 53 -0.91 -2.34 -8.46
N ARG A 54 -0.14 -2.14 -7.39
CA ARG A 54 -0.21 -0.96 -6.53
C ARG A 54 0.94 -0.04 -6.94
N TYR A 55 0.66 1.06 -7.57
CA TYR A 55 1.71 1.88 -8.16
C TYR A 55 2.25 2.96 -7.24
N GLN A 56 1.54 3.31 -6.17
CA GLN A 56 1.92 4.35 -5.19
C GLN A 56 1.48 3.97 -3.77
N GLY A 57 1.97 4.70 -2.77
CA GLY A 57 1.61 4.56 -1.35
C GLY A 57 2.66 3.86 -0.55
N GLY A 58 2.38 3.71 0.73
CA GLY A 58 3.23 3.05 1.71
C GLY A 58 2.40 2.23 2.69
N ASP A 59 2.97 1.96 3.85
CA ASP A 59 2.38 1.14 4.91
C ASP A 59 1.48 1.91 5.89
N ASN A 60 1.21 3.19 5.60
CA ASN A 60 0.37 4.06 6.44
C ASN A 60 -1.12 3.73 6.38
N ALA A 61 -1.56 2.98 5.38
CA ALA A 61 -2.92 2.53 5.23
C ALA A 61 -2.99 1.01 5.23
N GLY A 62 -3.91 0.46 6.02
CA GLY A 62 -4.16 -0.98 6.07
C GLY A 62 -5.58 -1.30 5.64
N HIS A 63 -5.76 -2.40 4.95
CA HIS A 63 -7.08 -2.93 4.64
C HIS A 63 -7.21 -4.37 5.08
N THR A 64 -8.41 -4.70 5.53
CA THR A 64 -8.72 -6.06 5.98
C THR A 64 -9.53 -6.77 4.91
N VAL A 65 -9.01 -7.90 4.45
CA VAL A 65 -9.74 -8.84 3.60
C VAL A 65 -10.18 -10.02 4.46
N LYS A 66 -11.46 -10.39 4.34
CA LYS A 66 -12.01 -11.60 4.96
C LYS A 66 -12.49 -12.53 3.87
N ASN A 67 -11.96 -13.76 3.88
CA ASN A 67 -12.38 -14.83 2.98
C ASN A 67 -12.51 -16.15 3.78
N GLU A 68 -12.75 -17.25 3.09
CA GLU A 68 -12.91 -18.59 3.68
C GLU A 68 -11.66 -19.05 4.46
N ARG A 69 -10.47 -18.55 4.11
CA ARG A 69 -9.20 -18.85 4.79
C ARG A 69 -8.97 -18.01 6.04
N GLY A 70 -9.82 -17.00 6.31
CA GLY A 70 -9.73 -16.16 7.50
C GLY A 70 -9.64 -14.66 7.23
N LYS A 71 -9.08 -13.96 8.21
CA LYS A 71 -8.87 -12.51 8.19
C LYS A 71 -7.41 -12.19 7.87
N PHE A 72 -7.21 -11.41 6.81
CA PHE A 72 -5.90 -10.93 6.37
C PHE A 72 -5.84 -9.42 6.50
N ILE A 73 -4.73 -8.92 7.02
CA ILE A 73 -4.45 -7.48 7.10
C ILE A 73 -3.31 -7.21 6.13
N LEU A 74 -3.55 -6.34 5.17
CA LEU A 74 -2.61 -5.95 4.12
C LEU A 74 -2.31 -4.46 4.22
N ASN A 75 -1.04 -4.11 4.16
CA ASN A 75 -0.58 -2.72 4.22
C ASN A 75 0.16 -2.33 2.93
N LEU A 76 1.22 -3.06 2.57
CA LEU A 76 2.05 -2.81 1.40
C LEU A 76 1.64 -3.69 0.21
N ILE A 77 1.39 -4.97 0.47
CA ILE A 77 1.16 -5.97 -0.57
C ILE A 77 -0.25 -5.82 -1.16
N PRO A 78 -0.39 -5.82 -2.49
CA PRO A 78 -1.71 -5.82 -3.13
C PRO A 78 -2.55 -7.04 -2.75
N SER A 79 -3.87 -6.87 -2.53
CA SER A 79 -4.74 -7.96 -2.08
C SER A 79 -4.88 -9.13 -3.07
N GLY A 80 -4.51 -8.95 -4.32
CA GLY A 80 -4.40 -10.02 -5.30
C GLY A 80 -3.48 -11.17 -4.87
N ILE A 81 -2.55 -10.94 -3.93
CA ILE A 81 -1.65 -11.95 -3.38
C ILE A 81 -2.38 -13.14 -2.73
N LEU A 82 -3.61 -12.94 -2.30
CA LEU A 82 -4.44 -14.00 -1.73
C LEU A 82 -4.95 -15.01 -2.77
N ARG A 83 -4.67 -14.76 -4.05
CA ARG A 83 -5.05 -15.61 -5.19
C ARG A 83 -3.81 -16.21 -5.83
N PRO A 84 -3.75 -17.53 -6.01
CA PRO A 84 -2.54 -18.20 -6.50
C PRO A 84 -2.17 -17.84 -7.95
N ASP A 85 -3.18 -17.48 -8.76
CA ASP A 85 -3.02 -17.21 -10.20
C ASP A 85 -2.76 -15.73 -10.52
N VAL A 86 -2.67 -14.87 -9.51
CA VAL A 86 -2.51 -13.43 -9.68
C VAL A 86 -1.07 -13.01 -9.36
N VAL A 87 -0.48 -12.25 -10.26
CA VAL A 87 0.82 -11.60 -10.01
C VAL A 87 0.58 -10.22 -9.39
N CYS A 88 1.13 -10.01 -8.23
CA CYS A 88 1.11 -8.72 -7.55
C CYS A 88 2.36 -7.91 -7.84
N VAL A 89 2.17 -6.63 -8.16
CA VAL A 89 3.25 -5.70 -8.46
C VAL A 89 3.20 -4.52 -7.49
N MET A 90 4.30 -4.29 -6.80
CA MET A 90 4.57 -3.09 -6.03
C MET A 90 5.35 -2.12 -6.92
N GLY A 91 4.69 -1.05 -7.34
CA GLY A 91 5.19 -0.17 -8.40
C GLY A 91 6.22 0.85 -7.94
N GLY A 92 6.86 1.51 -8.90
CA GLY A 92 7.94 2.48 -8.66
C GLY A 92 7.52 3.74 -7.90
N GLY A 93 6.23 4.05 -7.84
CA GLY A 93 5.71 5.16 -7.03
C GLY A 93 5.55 4.85 -5.55
N MET A 94 5.74 3.61 -5.11
CA MET A 94 5.62 3.23 -3.70
C MET A 94 6.83 3.69 -2.87
N VAL A 95 6.56 3.88 -1.57
CA VAL A 95 7.56 3.97 -0.51
C VAL A 95 7.38 2.75 0.39
N ILE A 96 8.46 2.00 0.59
CA ILE A 96 8.42 0.67 1.19
C ILE A 96 9.33 0.63 2.41
N ASP A 97 8.75 0.34 3.57
CA ASP A 97 9.49 -0.05 4.76
C ASP A 97 9.82 -1.55 4.66
N PRO A 98 11.11 -1.94 4.54
CA PRO A 98 11.51 -3.33 4.38
C PRO A 98 11.15 -4.20 5.59
N GLU A 99 11.27 -3.66 6.81
CA GLU A 99 10.96 -4.40 8.03
C GLU A 99 9.45 -4.67 8.13
N HIS A 100 8.64 -3.69 7.73
CA HIS A 100 7.19 -3.87 7.70
C HIS A 100 6.78 -4.88 6.64
N LEU A 101 7.39 -4.81 5.45
CA LEU A 101 7.15 -5.74 4.36
C LEU A 101 7.50 -7.18 4.77
N GLU A 102 8.65 -7.40 5.42
CA GLU A 102 9.06 -8.71 5.92
C GLU A 102 8.02 -9.29 6.89
N LYS A 103 7.57 -8.48 7.86
CA LYS A 103 6.53 -8.87 8.82
C LYS A 103 5.20 -9.21 8.15
N GLU A 104 4.81 -8.42 7.14
CA GLU A 104 3.59 -8.66 6.36
C GLU A 104 3.69 -9.99 5.58
N ILE A 105 4.82 -10.25 4.91
CA ILE A 105 5.09 -11.52 4.21
C ILE A 105 5.03 -12.69 5.19
N ALA A 106 5.70 -12.60 6.33
CA ALA A 106 5.71 -13.66 7.34
C ALA A 106 4.29 -13.98 7.84
N SER A 107 3.52 -12.94 8.19
CA SER A 107 2.14 -13.10 8.66
C SER A 107 1.20 -13.73 7.62
N LEU A 108 1.39 -13.42 6.35
CA LEU A 108 0.61 -14.01 5.26
C LEU A 108 1.01 -15.47 5.02
N THR A 109 2.31 -15.76 5.06
CA THR A 109 2.85 -17.12 4.89
C THR A 109 2.40 -18.06 6.00
N GLU A 110 2.40 -17.59 7.26
CA GLU A 110 1.85 -18.34 8.41
C GLU A 110 0.38 -18.72 8.22
N LYS A 111 -0.38 -17.92 7.48
CA LYS A 111 -1.78 -18.18 7.13
C LYS A 111 -1.97 -18.99 5.83
N GLY A 112 -0.87 -19.57 5.32
CA GLY A 112 -0.90 -20.43 4.14
C GLY A 112 -0.97 -19.68 2.80
N VAL A 113 -0.62 -18.39 2.76
CA VAL A 113 -0.46 -17.66 1.49
C VAL A 113 0.94 -17.93 0.95
N GLU A 114 1.02 -18.49 -0.24
CA GLU A 114 2.30 -18.69 -0.91
C GLU A 114 2.79 -17.37 -1.51
N ILE A 115 3.95 -16.89 -1.06
CA ILE A 115 4.58 -15.67 -1.56
C ILE A 115 5.97 -16.00 -2.06
N SER A 116 6.24 -15.64 -3.30
CA SER A 116 7.51 -15.92 -3.95
C SER A 116 7.80 -14.87 -5.05
N PRO A 117 9.02 -14.85 -5.60
CA PRO A 117 9.31 -14.00 -6.74
C PRO A 117 8.49 -14.29 -8.00
N LYS A 118 7.70 -15.36 -8.02
CA LYS A 118 6.78 -15.66 -9.13
C LYS A 118 5.53 -14.79 -9.09
N ASN A 119 4.96 -14.59 -7.90
CA ASN A 119 3.68 -13.90 -7.70
C ASN A 119 3.76 -12.55 -6.98
N LEU A 120 4.93 -12.17 -6.42
CA LEU A 120 5.16 -10.83 -5.89
C LEU A 120 6.39 -10.21 -6.57
N LYS A 121 6.16 -9.07 -7.24
CA LYS A 121 7.18 -8.27 -7.90
C LYS A 121 7.28 -6.91 -7.24
N ILE A 122 8.50 -6.43 -7.06
CA ILE A 122 8.78 -5.10 -6.52
C ILE A 122 9.59 -4.34 -7.57
N SER A 123 9.16 -3.12 -7.86
CA SER A 123 9.88 -2.26 -8.79
C SER A 123 11.24 -1.86 -8.18
N ASP A 124 12.29 -1.91 -8.98
CA ASP A 124 13.62 -1.37 -8.65
C ASP A 124 13.62 0.16 -8.47
N ARG A 125 12.53 0.83 -8.85
CA ARG A 125 12.30 2.27 -8.67
C ARG A 125 11.46 2.61 -7.44
N ALA A 126 11.03 1.62 -6.67
CA ALA A 126 10.36 1.87 -5.38
C ALA A 126 11.36 2.49 -4.40
N THR A 127 10.91 3.46 -3.63
CA THR A 127 11.74 4.14 -2.64
C THR A 127 11.70 3.38 -1.33
N ILE A 128 12.83 3.25 -0.67
CA ILE A 128 12.92 2.64 0.66
C ILE A 128 12.61 3.69 1.71
N THR A 129 11.66 3.37 2.59
CA THR A 129 11.44 4.13 3.81
C THR A 129 12.52 3.75 4.81
N MET A 130 13.38 4.70 5.13
CA MET A 130 14.51 4.51 6.04
C MET A 130 14.07 4.80 7.48
N PRO A 131 14.74 4.21 8.49
CA PRO A 131 14.41 4.46 9.90
C PRO A 131 14.42 5.94 10.30
N PHE A 132 15.26 6.76 9.67
CA PHE A 132 15.29 8.19 9.95
C PHE A 132 14.04 8.92 9.45
N HIS A 133 13.38 8.47 8.37
CA HIS A 133 12.10 9.04 7.93
C HIS A 133 11.02 8.82 9.00
N VAL A 134 10.99 7.62 9.57
CA VAL A 134 10.06 7.26 10.67
C VAL A 134 10.34 8.11 11.91
N ALA A 135 11.62 8.27 12.24
CA ALA A 135 12.04 9.09 13.38
C ALA A 135 11.66 10.57 13.18
N GLN A 136 11.89 11.13 12.00
CA GLN A 136 11.51 12.50 11.67
C GLN A 136 10.00 12.73 11.79
N ASP A 137 9.19 11.82 11.24
CA ASP A 137 7.74 11.89 11.31
C ASP A 137 7.25 11.87 12.76
N GLY A 138 7.82 10.99 13.59
CA GLY A 138 7.51 10.90 15.01
C GLY A 138 7.87 12.16 15.80
N LEU A 139 9.07 12.71 15.57
CA LEU A 139 9.56 13.93 16.24
C LEU A 139 8.76 15.16 15.84
N GLU A 140 8.41 15.29 14.58
CA GLU A 140 7.63 16.43 14.09
C GLU A 140 6.20 16.39 14.65
N GLU A 141 5.57 15.22 14.67
CA GLU A 141 4.24 15.07 15.26
C GLU A 141 4.25 15.39 16.77
N GLU A 142 5.30 14.97 17.47
CA GLU A 142 5.49 15.34 18.88
C GLU A 142 5.70 16.85 19.07
N ARG A 143 6.50 17.46 18.21
CA ARG A 143 6.72 18.92 18.23
C ARG A 143 5.42 19.68 18.01
N LEU A 144 4.62 19.27 17.02
CA LEU A 144 3.34 19.88 16.69
C LEU A 144 2.28 19.65 17.77
N SER A 145 2.32 18.51 18.46
CA SER A 145 1.39 18.24 19.56
C SER A 145 1.48 19.25 20.70
N LYS A 146 2.68 19.78 20.96
CA LYS A 146 2.94 20.81 21.99
C LYS A 146 2.28 22.16 21.67
N THR A 147 1.98 22.41 20.39
CA THR A 147 1.33 23.64 19.91
C THR A 147 -0.14 23.44 19.54
N GLY A 148 -0.67 22.24 19.69
CA GLY A 148 -2.02 21.88 19.25
C GLY A 148 -2.21 21.82 17.74
N ALA A 149 -1.11 21.81 16.97
CA ALA A 149 -1.11 21.82 15.50
C ALA A 149 -0.78 20.45 14.87
N GLN A 150 -0.92 19.37 15.64
CA GLN A 150 -0.64 18.01 15.18
C GLN A 150 -1.49 17.63 13.95
N PHE A 151 -0.88 16.88 13.03
CA PHE A 151 -1.54 16.40 11.81
C PHE A 151 -2.29 15.08 12.01
N GLY A 152 -2.01 14.33 13.07
CA GLY A 152 -2.48 12.96 13.24
C GLY A 152 -1.73 11.97 12.36
N SER A 153 -0.42 12.20 12.17
CA SER A 153 0.43 11.30 11.40
C SER A 153 0.39 9.86 11.93
N THR A 154 0.47 8.90 11.01
CA THR A 154 0.63 7.48 11.36
C THR A 154 2.03 7.16 11.89
N LYS A 155 2.96 8.12 11.87
CA LYS A 155 4.37 7.98 12.27
C LYS A 155 5.09 6.85 11.52
N ARG A 156 4.77 6.72 10.23
CA ARG A 156 5.39 5.72 9.34
C ARG A 156 6.43 6.33 8.40
N GLY A 157 6.71 7.62 8.52
CA GLY A 157 7.70 8.32 7.71
C GLY A 157 7.32 8.53 6.26
N ILE A 158 6.05 8.34 5.89
CA ILE A 158 5.60 8.37 4.48
C ILE A 158 5.85 9.71 3.82
N ALA A 159 5.50 10.81 4.49
CA ALA A 159 5.69 12.16 3.96
C ALA A 159 7.17 12.46 3.71
N TYR A 160 8.04 12.07 4.63
CA TYR A 160 9.49 12.25 4.51
C TYR A 160 10.09 11.38 3.42
N SER A 161 9.69 10.11 3.33
CA SER A 161 10.10 9.21 2.24
C SER A 161 9.72 9.74 0.86
N TYR A 162 8.54 10.35 0.74
CA TYR A 162 8.13 11.03 -0.49
C TYR A 162 8.86 12.34 -0.73
N GLY A 163 9.18 13.09 0.34
CA GLY A 163 9.99 14.30 0.24
C GLY A 163 11.38 14.02 -0.35
N ASP A 164 12.02 12.96 0.08
CA ASP A 164 13.34 12.56 -0.41
C ASP A 164 13.29 11.89 -1.80
N LYS A 165 12.14 11.39 -2.21
CA LYS A 165 11.93 10.77 -3.52
C LYS A 165 11.92 11.80 -4.66
N TYR A 166 11.43 13.02 -4.43
CA TYR A 166 11.20 14.08 -5.42
C TYR A 166 11.95 15.35 -5.06
#